data_b1e9730a6b6e9d15bdeda40fb0d0547c
#
_entry.id   b1e9730a6b6e9d15bdeda40fb0d0547c
#
_cell.length_a   1.000
_cell.length_b   1.000
_cell.length_c   1.000
_cell.angle_alpha   90.00
_cell.angle_beta   90.00
_cell.angle_gamma   90.00
#
_symmetry.space_group_name_H-M   'P 1'
#
loop_
_entity.id
_entity.type
_entity.pdbx_description
1 polymer ?
#
loop_
_entity_poly.entity_id
_entity_poly.type
_entity_poly.pdbx_seq_one_letter_code
_entity_poly.pdbx_strand_id
1 'polypeptide(L)'
;MTVSTVGVLLALGSVPGLTDVSSAQSGTVDTFKSDSALHHAAHRGDVASLQRELDSGADPNVTNRFGVTSLSLACTGGHVEAINVLLTAGADPNQASAAGETPLMVAARTGVVDSVLALLEHGADPVARESWMGQTALMWAAAERHADVIGPLVDAGAEVNGRTNSGFTPLMFATRLGHIETVDALLDAGADLHQTLPDGTSALVVAVINAHYDLAVRLLERGADPTAAEQGWTALHQLVWTRRPNTNKNQHNPSPRPRGRVTDLELVRALVAHGADVNARQTKEPRDGYRNLLNRIDATPFLLAAKVVDLEVMRLLLDLGADPLLTNEDGTTALLVAAGVSVWPNESAGSNEEALEAVKLMMELGDSVTTIDDNGDSALHGSVMRGGKELTLFLLDQGATLSHVNERGWSPLTIAQGVFYGNLGRRFPELETVLLELGATSPPQPDLPK
;
A
#
# COMPACT_ATOMS: atom_id res chain seq x y z
N MET A 1 15.71 14.32 6.84
CA MET A 1 15.12 13.83 5.57
C MET A 1 14.27 12.62 5.91
N THR A 2 13.00 12.82 6.21
CA THR A 2 12.04 11.74 6.51
C THR A 2 11.46 11.28 5.19
N VAL A 3 11.89 10.13 4.70
CA VAL A 3 11.32 9.46 3.53
C VAL A 3 9.91 9.01 3.91
N SER A 4 8.91 9.44 3.14
CA SER A 4 7.51 9.07 3.34
C SER A 4 7.36 7.55 3.28
N THR A 5 6.80 6.94 4.33
CA THR A 5 6.66 5.47 4.48
C THR A 5 5.83 4.84 3.35
N VAL A 6 4.90 5.58 2.77
CA VAL A 6 4.13 5.13 1.59
C VAL A 6 5.00 5.13 0.32
N GLY A 7 5.95 6.07 0.20
CA GLY A 7 6.92 6.07 -0.90
C GLY A 7 7.93 4.90 -0.81
N VAL A 8 8.24 4.42 0.39
CA VAL A 8 9.11 3.24 0.61
C VAL A 8 8.37 1.94 0.28
N LEU A 9 7.04 1.87 0.49
CA LEU A 9 6.22 0.71 0.12
C LEU A 9 6.19 0.47 -1.40
N LEU A 10 6.37 1.50 -2.22
CA LEU A 10 6.38 1.40 -3.69
C LEU A 10 7.79 1.25 -4.29
N ALA A 11 8.84 1.66 -3.57
CA ALA A 11 10.22 1.60 -4.06
C ALA A 11 10.88 0.21 -3.93
N LEU A 12 10.28 -0.74 -3.22
CA LEU A 12 10.79 -2.11 -3.10
C LEU A 12 10.26 -3.07 -4.18
N GLY A 13 9.71 -2.54 -5.28
CA GLY A 13 9.29 -3.30 -6.46
C GLY A 13 10.44 -3.82 -7.34
N SER A 14 11.67 -3.47 -7.08
CA SER A 14 12.84 -4.04 -7.75
C SER A 14 14.02 -3.99 -6.78
N VAL A 15 14.36 -5.12 -6.22
CA VAL A 15 15.72 -5.32 -5.69
C VAL A 15 16.65 -5.18 -6.90
N PRO A 16 17.53 -4.15 -6.98
CA PRO A 16 18.51 -4.08 -8.06
C PRO A 16 19.42 -5.30 -7.92
N GLY A 17 19.24 -6.27 -8.78
CA GLY A 17 20.02 -7.52 -8.75
C GLY A 17 19.20 -8.80 -8.94
N LEU A 18 17.84 -8.75 -8.94
CA LEU A 18 16.98 -9.93 -9.06
C LEU A 18 16.08 -9.97 -10.32
N THR A 19 16.09 -8.92 -11.16
CA THR A 19 15.44 -8.98 -12.48
C THR A 19 16.54 -8.91 -13.53
N ASP A 20 17.07 -10.00 -13.95
CA ASP A 20 17.64 -10.27 -15.25
C ASP A 20 18.61 -11.45 -15.24
N VAL A 21 18.12 -12.61 -14.86
CA VAL A 21 18.83 -13.85 -15.28
C VAL A 21 18.34 -14.30 -16.67
N SER A 22 17.25 -13.72 -17.20
CA SER A 22 16.70 -14.15 -18.51
C SER A 22 17.04 -13.29 -19.71
N SER A 23 17.62 -12.09 -19.54
CA SER A 23 18.01 -11.22 -20.67
C SER A 23 19.52 -11.07 -20.89
N ALA A 24 20.36 -11.73 -20.08
CA ALA A 24 21.82 -11.69 -20.22
C ALA A 24 22.38 -12.80 -21.13
N GLN A 25 21.70 -13.16 -22.22
CA GLN A 25 22.21 -14.17 -23.16
C GLN A 25 23.12 -13.64 -24.26
N SER A 26 23.63 -12.42 -24.20
CA SER A 26 24.61 -11.95 -25.19
C SER A 26 25.85 -11.22 -24.64
N GLY A 27 26.12 -11.32 -23.31
CA GLY A 27 27.29 -10.67 -22.69
C GLY A 27 28.06 -11.57 -21.72
N THR A 28 28.00 -12.90 -21.83
CA THR A 28 28.39 -13.89 -20.82
C THR A 28 29.85 -14.32 -20.80
N VAL A 29 30.79 -13.55 -21.34
CA VAL A 29 32.17 -14.07 -21.44
C VAL A 29 33.09 -13.61 -20.28
N ASP A 30 32.76 -12.57 -19.50
CA ASP A 30 33.71 -12.04 -18.49
C ASP A 30 33.30 -12.15 -17.01
N THR A 31 32.06 -12.57 -16.69
CA THR A 31 31.58 -12.64 -15.31
C THR A 31 32.12 -13.88 -14.54
N PHE A 32 32.54 -14.92 -15.26
CA PHE A 32 32.97 -16.20 -14.66
C PHE A 32 34.50 -16.42 -14.60
N LYS A 33 35.32 -15.45 -14.97
CA LYS A 33 36.78 -15.62 -14.96
C LYS A 33 37.40 -15.78 -13.57
N SER A 34 36.63 -15.55 -12.48
CA SER A 34 37.09 -15.73 -11.09
C SER A 34 36.48 -16.94 -10.38
N ASP A 35 35.57 -17.68 -11.01
CA ASP A 35 34.97 -18.87 -10.40
C ASP A 35 35.85 -20.09 -10.62
N SER A 36 36.07 -20.89 -9.57
CA SER A 36 36.80 -22.16 -9.65
C SER A 36 35.93 -23.25 -10.30
N ALA A 37 36.57 -24.38 -10.67
CA ALA A 37 35.87 -25.57 -11.16
C ALA A 37 34.81 -26.05 -10.14
N LEU A 38 35.11 -25.91 -8.84
CA LEU A 38 34.21 -26.22 -7.74
C LEU A 38 32.94 -25.35 -7.77
N HIS A 39 33.07 -24.03 -8.00
CA HIS A 39 31.92 -23.11 -8.14
C HIS A 39 31.02 -23.49 -9.31
N HIS A 40 31.61 -23.81 -10.47
CA HIS A 40 30.84 -24.21 -11.66
C HIS A 40 30.12 -25.56 -11.46
N ALA A 41 30.76 -26.53 -10.79
CA ALA A 41 30.15 -27.81 -10.49
C ALA A 41 28.99 -27.64 -9.50
N ALA A 42 29.16 -26.83 -8.45
CA ALA A 42 28.15 -26.53 -7.46
C ALA A 42 26.91 -25.85 -8.09
N HIS A 43 27.12 -24.84 -8.92
CA HIS A 43 26.03 -24.12 -9.60
C HIS A 43 25.20 -24.99 -10.53
N ARG A 44 25.83 -26.04 -11.14
CA ARG A 44 25.11 -26.99 -12.00
C ARG A 44 24.56 -28.21 -11.26
N GLY A 45 24.86 -28.35 -9.96
CA GLY A 45 24.53 -29.54 -9.20
C GLY A 45 25.29 -30.80 -9.68
N ASP A 46 26.48 -30.66 -10.31
CA ASP A 46 27.29 -31.75 -10.82
C ASP A 46 28.09 -32.39 -9.68
N VAL A 47 27.42 -33.32 -8.97
CA VAL A 47 27.96 -34.01 -7.80
C VAL A 47 29.26 -34.75 -8.12
N ALA A 48 29.34 -35.37 -9.31
CA ALA A 48 30.54 -36.15 -9.70
C ALA A 48 31.76 -35.22 -9.90
N SER A 49 31.56 -34.03 -10.46
CA SER A 49 32.62 -33.05 -10.60
C SER A 49 32.96 -32.41 -9.25
N LEU A 50 31.98 -32.11 -8.39
CA LEU A 50 32.21 -31.64 -7.02
C LEU A 50 33.09 -32.62 -6.24
N GLN A 51 32.74 -33.88 -6.24
CA GLN A 51 33.51 -34.89 -5.51
C GLN A 51 34.95 -34.95 -6.02
N ARG A 52 35.19 -34.98 -7.34
CA ARG A 52 36.53 -35.00 -7.92
C ARG A 52 37.37 -33.78 -7.52
N GLU A 53 36.81 -32.60 -7.52
CA GLU A 53 37.51 -31.39 -7.13
C GLU A 53 37.88 -31.43 -5.65
N LEU A 54 36.94 -31.83 -4.77
CA LEU A 54 37.16 -31.97 -3.33
C LEU A 54 38.23 -33.02 -3.01
N ASP A 55 38.13 -34.23 -3.68
CA ASP A 55 39.14 -35.29 -3.52
C ASP A 55 40.53 -34.88 -4.00
N SER A 56 40.61 -33.91 -4.93
CA SER A 56 41.88 -33.33 -5.38
C SER A 56 42.43 -32.24 -4.44
N GLY A 57 41.72 -31.94 -3.33
CA GLY A 57 42.13 -31.01 -2.31
C GLY A 57 41.61 -29.59 -2.53
N ALA A 58 40.59 -29.36 -3.32
CA ALA A 58 39.95 -28.06 -3.43
C ALA A 58 39.35 -27.64 -2.08
N ASP A 59 39.56 -26.41 -1.66
CA ASP A 59 38.98 -25.84 -0.45
C ASP A 59 37.47 -25.55 -0.69
N PRO A 60 36.56 -26.19 0.07
CA PRO A 60 35.11 -25.96 -0.08
C PRO A 60 34.67 -24.54 0.29
N ASN A 61 35.53 -23.80 1.01
CA ASN A 61 35.24 -22.45 1.51
C ASN A 61 35.82 -21.32 0.62
N VAL A 62 36.43 -21.69 -0.52
CA VAL A 62 36.89 -20.68 -1.45
C VAL A 62 35.76 -19.81 -1.96
N THR A 63 35.98 -18.50 -2.03
CA THR A 63 35.01 -17.54 -2.53
C THR A 63 35.41 -17.00 -3.88
N ASN A 64 34.42 -16.65 -4.68
CA ASN A 64 34.65 -15.86 -5.88
C ASN A 64 34.83 -14.34 -5.53
N ARG A 65 35.00 -13.50 -6.55
CA ARG A 65 35.19 -12.04 -6.37
C ARG A 65 34.06 -11.32 -5.64
N PHE A 66 32.86 -11.92 -5.54
CA PHE A 66 31.71 -11.40 -4.83
C PHE A 66 31.57 -11.96 -3.40
N GLY A 67 32.53 -12.75 -2.95
CA GLY A 67 32.46 -13.44 -1.67
C GLY A 67 31.49 -14.64 -1.66
N VAL A 68 31.02 -15.09 -2.81
CA VAL A 68 30.05 -16.20 -2.92
C VAL A 68 30.80 -17.53 -2.91
N THR A 69 30.35 -18.47 -2.08
CA THR A 69 30.93 -19.84 -1.96
C THR A 69 30.24 -20.80 -2.92
N SER A 70 30.88 -21.97 -3.14
CA SER A 70 30.28 -23.09 -3.86
C SER A 70 28.99 -23.58 -3.18
N LEU A 71 28.93 -23.55 -1.85
CA LEU A 71 27.72 -23.89 -1.08
C LEU A 71 26.56 -22.96 -1.40
N SER A 72 26.77 -21.63 -1.40
CA SER A 72 25.75 -20.65 -1.78
C SER A 72 25.26 -20.84 -3.21
N LEU A 73 26.14 -21.20 -4.15
CA LEU A 73 25.77 -21.48 -5.54
C LEU A 73 24.92 -22.76 -5.66
N ALA A 74 25.23 -23.81 -4.90
CA ALA A 74 24.42 -25.03 -4.85
C ALA A 74 23.02 -24.73 -4.25
N CYS A 75 22.94 -23.85 -3.23
CA CYS A 75 21.67 -23.39 -2.66
C CYS A 75 20.85 -22.59 -3.69
N THR A 76 21.46 -21.76 -4.53
CA THR A 76 20.76 -21.01 -5.59
C THR A 76 20.06 -21.95 -6.58
N GLY A 77 20.64 -23.11 -6.85
CA GLY A 77 20.03 -24.14 -7.73
C GLY A 77 19.11 -25.10 -7.00
N GLY A 78 19.03 -25.07 -5.67
CA GLY A 78 18.29 -26.05 -4.87
C GLY A 78 18.87 -27.46 -4.97
N HIS A 79 20.17 -27.59 -5.21
CA HIS A 79 20.86 -28.85 -5.46
C HIS A 79 21.21 -29.61 -4.17
N VAL A 80 20.24 -30.29 -3.55
CA VAL A 80 20.36 -30.88 -2.21
C VAL A 80 21.57 -31.82 -2.11
N GLU A 81 21.79 -32.69 -3.09
CA GLU A 81 22.94 -33.61 -3.08
C GLU A 81 24.28 -32.91 -3.13
N ALA A 82 24.39 -31.81 -3.92
CA ALA A 82 25.59 -31.00 -3.98
C ALA A 82 25.82 -30.24 -2.66
N ILE A 83 24.75 -29.74 -2.03
CA ILE A 83 24.78 -29.11 -0.70
C ILE A 83 25.33 -30.11 0.32
N ASN A 84 24.79 -31.32 0.38
CA ASN A 84 25.24 -32.32 1.33
C ASN A 84 26.73 -32.73 1.13
N VAL A 85 27.17 -32.86 -0.12
CA VAL A 85 28.57 -33.16 -0.43
C VAL A 85 29.50 -32.05 0.05
N LEU A 86 29.13 -30.80 -0.21
CA LEU A 86 29.92 -29.63 0.22
C LEU A 86 29.97 -29.52 1.76
N LEU A 87 28.83 -29.67 2.44
CA LEU A 87 28.75 -29.63 3.90
C LEU A 87 29.58 -30.75 4.54
N THR A 88 29.49 -31.99 3.98
CA THR A 88 30.29 -33.12 4.44
C THR A 88 31.78 -32.90 4.24
N ALA A 89 32.18 -32.17 3.19
CA ALA A 89 33.58 -31.78 2.94
C ALA A 89 34.06 -30.59 3.79
N GLY A 90 33.22 -30.05 4.70
CA GLY A 90 33.58 -28.98 5.63
C GLY A 90 33.32 -27.58 5.07
N ALA A 91 32.40 -27.42 4.12
CA ALA A 91 31.91 -26.10 3.75
C ALA A 91 31.22 -25.44 4.96
N ASP A 92 31.58 -24.17 5.23
CA ASP A 92 30.99 -23.40 6.31
C ASP A 92 29.56 -22.90 5.92
N PRO A 93 28.51 -23.39 6.61
CA PRO A 93 27.12 -22.99 6.31
C PRO A 93 26.82 -21.51 6.65
N ASN A 94 27.73 -20.84 7.37
CA ASN A 94 27.58 -19.46 7.80
C ASN A 94 28.45 -18.47 7.02
N GLN A 95 29.25 -18.94 6.07
CA GLN A 95 30.10 -18.06 5.27
C GLN A 95 29.24 -17.20 4.34
N ALA A 96 29.07 -15.94 4.75
CA ALA A 96 28.26 -14.96 4.02
C ALA A 96 28.99 -14.38 2.81
N SER A 97 28.23 -13.97 1.81
CA SER A 97 28.72 -13.17 0.68
C SER A 97 29.14 -11.75 1.13
N ALA A 98 29.71 -10.97 0.20
CA ALA A 98 30.05 -9.56 0.47
C ALA A 98 28.81 -8.70 0.85
N ALA A 99 27.60 -9.12 0.49
CA ALA A 99 26.35 -8.49 0.88
C ALA A 99 25.82 -8.97 2.25
N GLY A 100 26.48 -9.91 2.89
CA GLY A 100 26.05 -10.53 4.14
C GLY A 100 25.02 -11.67 3.94
N GLU A 101 24.77 -12.09 2.70
CA GLU A 101 23.85 -13.19 2.41
C GLU A 101 24.47 -14.54 2.76
N THR A 102 23.84 -15.29 3.66
CA THR A 102 24.28 -16.63 4.04
C THR A 102 23.71 -17.71 3.11
N PRO A 103 24.32 -18.92 3.03
CA PRO A 103 23.74 -20.05 2.31
C PRO A 103 22.30 -20.37 2.74
N LEU A 104 21.97 -20.23 4.03
CA LEU A 104 20.62 -20.46 4.57
C LEU A 104 19.59 -19.44 4.02
N MET A 105 19.97 -18.16 3.88
CA MET A 105 19.11 -17.15 3.25
C MET A 105 18.82 -17.51 1.80
N VAL A 106 19.85 -17.94 1.06
CA VAL A 106 19.72 -18.36 -0.34
C VAL A 106 18.83 -19.59 -0.46
N ALA A 107 19.01 -20.61 0.39
CA ALA A 107 18.16 -21.80 0.42
C ALA A 107 16.71 -21.49 0.78
N ALA A 108 16.49 -20.60 1.77
CA ALA A 108 15.16 -20.14 2.16
C ALA A 108 14.43 -19.40 1.03
N ARG A 109 15.15 -18.64 0.20
CA ARG A 109 14.62 -17.97 -0.98
C ARG A 109 14.19 -18.94 -2.08
N THR A 110 14.88 -20.08 -2.22
CA THR A 110 14.52 -21.12 -3.21
C THR A 110 13.40 -22.03 -2.74
N GLY A 111 13.16 -22.12 -1.42
CA GLY A 111 12.07 -22.87 -0.80
C GLY A 111 12.25 -24.39 -0.82
N VAL A 112 13.45 -24.87 -1.13
CA VAL A 112 13.74 -26.32 -1.11
C VAL A 112 13.97 -26.76 0.33
N VAL A 113 12.96 -27.39 0.94
CA VAL A 113 12.95 -27.76 2.36
C VAL A 113 14.19 -28.57 2.75
N ASP A 114 14.55 -29.57 1.96
CA ASP A 114 15.71 -30.44 2.23
C ASP A 114 17.04 -29.65 2.23
N SER A 115 17.16 -28.62 1.40
CA SER A 115 18.31 -27.72 1.41
C SER A 115 18.40 -26.92 2.72
N VAL A 116 17.27 -26.42 3.18
CA VAL A 116 17.17 -25.67 4.45
C VAL A 116 17.52 -26.59 5.62
N LEU A 117 16.92 -27.78 5.68
CA LEU A 117 17.17 -28.77 6.73
C LEU A 117 18.66 -29.18 6.77
N ALA A 118 19.24 -29.50 5.62
CA ALA A 118 20.67 -29.88 5.55
C ALA A 118 21.59 -28.79 6.09
N LEU A 119 21.33 -27.52 5.79
CA LEU A 119 22.10 -26.39 6.31
C LEU A 119 21.93 -26.23 7.82
N LEU A 120 20.68 -26.33 8.32
CA LEU A 120 20.38 -26.23 9.76
C LEU A 120 21.02 -27.36 10.56
N GLU A 121 20.97 -28.61 10.07
CA GLU A 121 21.63 -29.78 10.67
C GLU A 121 23.15 -29.61 10.77
N HIS A 122 23.75 -28.83 9.86
CA HIS A 122 25.19 -28.52 9.89
C HIS A 122 25.53 -27.19 10.59
N GLY A 123 24.58 -26.61 11.34
CA GLY A 123 24.81 -25.44 12.19
C GLY A 123 24.73 -24.10 11.48
N ALA A 124 23.92 -24.00 10.41
CA ALA A 124 23.57 -22.70 9.84
C ALA A 124 22.82 -21.84 10.86
N ASP A 125 23.21 -20.57 10.97
CA ASP A 125 22.62 -19.61 11.91
C ASP A 125 21.27 -19.08 11.35
N PRO A 126 20.12 -19.42 11.95
CA PRO A 126 18.80 -18.98 11.47
C PRO A 126 18.51 -17.52 11.76
N VAL A 127 19.28 -16.86 12.64
CA VAL A 127 19.08 -15.44 13.00
C VAL A 127 20.07 -14.49 12.30
N ALA A 128 20.98 -15.02 11.48
CA ALA A 128 21.88 -14.22 10.67
C ALA A 128 21.12 -13.19 9.84
N ARG A 129 21.74 -11.99 9.68
CA ARG A 129 21.12 -10.85 8.98
C ARG A 129 22.02 -10.38 7.85
N GLU A 130 21.46 -10.15 6.66
CA GLU A 130 22.20 -9.50 5.58
C GLU A 130 22.48 -8.01 5.90
N SER A 131 23.44 -7.43 5.21
CA SER A 131 24.05 -6.15 5.61
C SER A 131 23.23 -4.92 5.21
N TRP A 132 22.28 -5.02 4.27
CA TRP A 132 21.59 -3.87 3.69
C TRP A 132 20.30 -3.52 4.42
N MET A 133 19.39 -4.47 4.52
CA MET A 133 18.07 -4.28 5.16
C MET A 133 17.94 -4.98 6.51
N GLY A 134 18.91 -5.81 6.89
CA GLY A 134 18.84 -6.64 8.08
C GLY A 134 17.84 -7.77 7.96
N GLN A 135 17.63 -8.29 6.75
CA GLN A 135 16.72 -9.41 6.51
C GLN A 135 17.36 -10.73 6.96
N THR A 136 16.51 -11.67 7.40
CA THR A 136 16.86 -13.03 7.79
C THR A 136 16.38 -14.05 6.76
N ALA A 137 16.80 -15.31 6.87
CA ALA A 137 16.32 -16.43 6.05
C ALA A 137 14.79 -16.56 6.11
N LEU A 138 14.20 -16.40 7.30
CA LEU A 138 12.74 -16.45 7.49
C LEU A 138 12.01 -15.35 6.71
N MET A 139 12.56 -14.14 6.66
CA MET A 139 11.98 -13.03 5.89
C MET A 139 12.05 -13.28 4.38
N TRP A 140 13.11 -13.93 3.91
CA TRP A 140 13.24 -14.30 2.49
C TRP A 140 12.25 -15.39 2.11
N ALA A 141 12.09 -16.43 2.96
CA ALA A 141 11.06 -17.45 2.76
C ALA A 141 9.65 -16.84 2.70
N ALA A 142 9.37 -15.88 3.61
CA ALA A 142 8.08 -15.19 3.66
C ALA A 142 7.80 -14.34 2.42
N ALA A 143 8.82 -13.69 1.87
CA ALA A 143 8.72 -12.88 0.65
C ALA A 143 8.51 -13.73 -0.61
N GLU A 144 9.01 -14.97 -0.65
CA GLU A 144 8.99 -15.83 -1.83
C GLU A 144 7.91 -16.93 -1.78
N ARG A 145 6.96 -16.87 -0.85
CA ARG A 145 5.82 -17.80 -0.69
C ARG A 145 6.19 -19.23 -0.26
N HIS A 146 7.29 -19.40 0.42
CA HIS A 146 7.75 -20.73 0.84
C HIS A 146 7.23 -21.07 2.23
N ALA A 147 5.93 -21.39 2.32
CA ALA A 147 5.28 -21.75 3.58
C ALA A 147 5.93 -22.96 4.27
N ASP A 148 6.35 -23.94 3.48
CA ASP A 148 6.87 -25.22 3.98
C ASP A 148 8.22 -25.10 4.71
N VAL A 149 8.99 -24.03 4.48
CA VAL A 149 10.27 -23.80 5.18
C VAL A 149 10.12 -22.93 6.44
N ILE A 150 8.94 -22.35 6.70
CA ILE A 150 8.70 -21.51 7.88
C ILE A 150 8.90 -22.33 9.16
N GLY A 151 8.20 -23.48 9.27
CA GLY A 151 8.33 -24.38 10.43
C GLY A 151 9.79 -24.75 10.73
N PRO A 152 10.50 -25.39 9.78
CA PRO A 152 11.92 -25.74 9.96
C PRO A 152 12.82 -24.58 10.43
N LEU A 153 12.64 -23.38 9.89
CA LEU A 153 13.41 -22.20 10.31
C LEU A 153 13.08 -21.77 11.74
N VAL A 154 11.79 -21.76 12.11
CA VAL A 154 11.36 -21.36 13.47
C VAL A 154 11.76 -22.42 14.49
N ASP A 155 11.63 -23.71 14.18
CA ASP A 155 12.06 -24.81 15.04
C ASP A 155 13.57 -24.78 15.30
N ALA A 156 14.36 -24.28 14.34
CA ALA A 156 15.79 -24.06 14.50
C ALA A 156 16.14 -22.76 15.26
N GLY A 157 15.15 -21.95 15.65
CA GLY A 157 15.35 -20.72 16.45
C GLY A 157 15.29 -19.41 15.65
N ALA A 158 14.78 -19.40 14.41
CA ALA A 158 14.56 -18.14 13.69
C ALA A 158 13.56 -17.26 14.44
N GLU A 159 13.86 -15.97 14.53
CA GLU A 159 12.99 -14.97 15.18
C GLU A 159 11.74 -14.72 14.35
N VAL A 160 10.61 -15.38 14.67
CA VAL A 160 9.33 -15.24 13.92
C VAL A 160 8.81 -13.80 13.91
N ASN A 161 9.12 -13.02 14.94
CA ASN A 161 8.74 -11.62 15.13
C ASN A 161 9.92 -10.66 14.92
N GLY A 162 11.03 -11.13 14.36
CA GLY A 162 12.20 -10.32 14.06
C GLY A 162 11.86 -9.19 13.08
N ARG A 163 12.55 -8.04 13.21
CA ARG A 163 12.31 -6.85 12.37
C ARG A 163 13.52 -6.53 11.52
N THR A 164 13.30 -6.10 10.29
CA THR A 164 14.30 -5.43 9.46
C THR A 164 14.68 -4.07 10.03
N ASN A 165 15.72 -3.43 9.45
CA ASN A 165 16.09 -2.04 9.78
C ASN A 165 14.95 -1.03 9.55
N SER A 166 14.01 -1.34 8.65
CA SER A 166 12.82 -0.53 8.37
C SER A 166 11.57 -0.96 9.16
N GLY A 167 11.70 -1.94 10.06
CA GLY A 167 10.63 -2.39 10.94
C GLY A 167 9.71 -3.48 10.37
N PHE A 168 9.97 -3.99 9.16
CA PHE A 168 9.19 -5.08 8.57
C PHE A 168 9.44 -6.41 9.29
N THR A 169 8.36 -7.14 9.58
CA THR A 169 8.39 -8.52 10.10
C THR A 169 8.23 -9.53 8.96
N PRO A 170 8.55 -10.84 9.16
CA PRO A 170 8.22 -11.88 8.20
C PRO A 170 6.74 -11.88 7.79
N LEU A 171 5.82 -11.71 8.76
CA LEU A 171 4.38 -11.62 8.51
C LEU A 171 4.03 -10.46 7.56
N MET A 172 4.65 -9.30 7.74
CA MET A 172 4.40 -8.14 6.88
C MET A 172 4.92 -8.31 5.46
N PHE A 173 6.02 -9.06 5.25
CA PHE A 173 6.48 -9.43 3.91
C PHE A 173 5.45 -10.30 3.19
N ALA A 174 5.01 -11.39 3.82
CA ALA A 174 4.00 -12.30 3.26
C ALA A 174 2.67 -11.57 3.00
N THR A 175 2.23 -10.71 3.94
CA THR A 175 1.00 -9.92 3.82
C THR A 175 1.05 -8.94 2.66
N ARG A 176 2.14 -8.20 2.51
CA ARG A 176 2.31 -7.22 1.41
C ARG A 176 2.21 -7.87 0.04
N LEU A 177 2.65 -9.11 -0.08
CA LEU A 177 2.67 -9.85 -1.33
C LEU A 177 1.44 -10.75 -1.53
N GLY A 178 0.57 -10.85 -0.53
CA GLY A 178 -0.69 -11.59 -0.59
C GLY A 178 -0.54 -13.11 -0.47
N HIS A 179 0.48 -13.58 0.23
CA HIS A 179 0.83 -14.99 0.37
C HIS A 179 0.06 -15.65 1.53
N ILE A 180 -1.19 -16.07 1.30
CA ILE A 180 -2.10 -16.57 2.34
C ILE A 180 -1.52 -17.76 3.09
N GLU A 181 -1.04 -18.78 2.37
CA GLU A 181 -0.47 -20.00 2.97
C GLU A 181 0.75 -19.69 3.84
N THR A 182 1.59 -18.75 3.40
CA THR A 182 2.76 -18.33 4.16
C THR A 182 2.38 -17.49 5.39
N VAL A 183 1.34 -16.65 5.27
CA VAL A 183 0.77 -15.90 6.41
C VAL A 183 0.23 -16.87 7.44
N ASP A 184 -0.54 -17.88 7.03
CA ASP A 184 -1.06 -18.90 7.94
C ASP A 184 0.08 -19.67 8.63
N ALA A 185 1.10 -20.10 7.89
CA ALA A 185 2.26 -20.81 8.46
C ALA A 185 3.01 -19.95 9.49
N LEU A 186 3.19 -18.65 9.22
CA LEU A 186 3.82 -17.71 10.16
C LEU A 186 2.97 -17.52 11.43
N LEU A 187 1.65 -17.35 11.29
CA LEU A 187 0.75 -17.21 12.43
C LEU A 187 0.71 -18.50 13.28
N ASP A 188 0.72 -19.67 12.64
CA ASP A 188 0.77 -20.97 13.31
C ASP A 188 2.13 -21.16 14.03
N ALA A 189 3.20 -20.59 13.51
CA ALA A 189 4.53 -20.55 14.13
C ALA A 189 4.68 -19.48 15.21
N GLY A 190 3.61 -18.72 15.54
CA GLY A 190 3.61 -17.73 16.63
C GLY A 190 3.96 -16.30 16.18
N ALA A 191 3.77 -15.97 14.91
CA ALA A 191 3.88 -14.57 14.49
C ALA A 191 2.80 -13.71 15.17
N ASP A 192 3.21 -12.56 15.71
CA ASP A 192 2.32 -11.61 16.35
C ASP A 192 1.57 -10.78 15.29
N LEU A 193 0.28 -11.06 15.14
CA LEU A 193 -0.61 -10.40 14.20
C LEU A 193 -0.80 -8.90 14.50
N HIS A 194 -0.58 -8.48 15.76
CA HIS A 194 -0.81 -7.11 16.21
C HIS A 194 0.42 -6.22 16.09
N GLN A 195 1.55 -6.76 15.64
CA GLN A 195 2.72 -5.93 15.36
C GLN A 195 2.41 -4.96 14.22
N THR A 196 2.85 -3.70 14.41
CA THR A 196 2.71 -2.63 13.41
C THR A 196 4.06 -2.24 12.82
N LEU A 197 4.05 -1.60 11.67
CA LEU A 197 5.19 -0.83 11.15
C LEU A 197 5.49 0.36 12.07
N PRO A 198 6.68 1.00 11.96
CA PRO A 198 7.02 2.14 12.82
C PRO A 198 6.07 3.34 12.76
N ASP A 199 5.28 3.47 11.71
CA ASP A 199 4.23 4.49 11.57
C ASP A 199 2.88 4.07 12.16
N GLY A 200 2.78 2.85 12.69
CA GLY A 200 1.57 2.27 13.25
C GLY A 200 0.73 1.47 12.24
N THR A 201 1.19 1.28 11.00
CA THR A 201 0.44 0.52 10.00
C THR A 201 0.36 -0.96 10.36
N SER A 202 -0.86 -1.50 10.50
CA SER A 202 -1.12 -2.91 10.81
C SER A 202 -1.04 -3.81 9.58
N ALA A 203 -0.90 -5.14 9.79
CA ALA A 203 -0.93 -6.13 8.72
C ALA A 203 -2.24 -6.07 7.92
N LEU A 204 -3.39 -5.82 8.59
CA LEU A 204 -4.68 -5.69 7.93
C LEU A 204 -4.70 -4.50 6.95
N VAL A 205 -4.19 -3.34 7.38
CA VAL A 205 -4.07 -2.16 6.50
C VAL A 205 -3.11 -2.43 5.34
N VAL A 206 -1.99 -3.14 5.58
CA VAL A 206 -1.06 -3.55 4.51
C VAL A 206 -1.76 -4.42 3.47
N ALA A 207 -2.58 -5.40 3.88
CA ALA A 207 -3.36 -6.23 2.96
C ALA A 207 -4.34 -5.40 2.12
N VAL A 208 -5.05 -4.45 2.74
CA VAL A 208 -6.01 -3.56 2.06
C VAL A 208 -5.32 -2.63 1.06
N ILE A 209 -4.21 -1.98 1.44
CA ILE A 209 -3.44 -1.10 0.54
C ILE A 209 -3.01 -1.84 -0.74
N ASN A 210 -2.65 -3.12 -0.62
CA ASN A 210 -2.19 -3.94 -1.73
C ASN A 210 -3.32 -4.70 -2.44
N ALA A 211 -4.58 -4.44 -2.08
CA ALA A 211 -5.79 -5.08 -2.61
C ALA A 211 -5.78 -6.63 -2.50
N HIS A 212 -5.18 -7.16 -1.44
CA HIS A 212 -5.22 -8.58 -1.07
C HIS A 212 -6.44 -8.85 -0.18
N TYR A 213 -7.65 -8.73 -0.75
CA TYR A 213 -8.91 -8.75 0.04
C TYR A 213 -9.22 -10.13 0.62
N ASP A 214 -8.91 -11.23 -0.09
CA ASP A 214 -9.02 -12.58 0.49
C ASP A 214 -8.11 -12.73 1.70
N LEU A 215 -6.89 -12.21 1.62
CA LEU A 215 -5.97 -12.20 2.76
C LEU A 215 -6.46 -11.29 3.90
N ALA A 216 -7.04 -10.11 3.59
CA ALA A 216 -7.60 -9.23 4.61
C ALA A 216 -8.71 -9.93 5.40
N VAL A 217 -9.62 -10.65 4.71
CA VAL A 217 -10.64 -11.47 5.37
C VAL A 217 -9.98 -12.58 6.20
N ARG A 218 -8.97 -13.26 5.65
CA ARG A 218 -8.23 -14.29 6.41
C ARG A 218 -7.58 -13.75 7.68
N LEU A 219 -6.99 -12.55 7.61
CA LEU A 219 -6.40 -11.90 8.81
C LEU A 219 -7.48 -11.57 9.85
N LEU A 220 -8.67 -11.11 9.44
CA LEU A 220 -9.81 -10.90 10.33
C LEU A 220 -10.26 -12.20 11.01
N GLU A 221 -10.37 -13.31 10.27
CA GLU A 221 -10.68 -14.64 10.81
C GLU A 221 -9.63 -15.13 11.80
N ARG A 222 -8.38 -14.71 11.63
CA ARG A 222 -7.25 -15.02 12.52
C ARG A 222 -7.16 -14.04 13.71
N GLY A 223 -8.08 -13.07 13.83
CA GLY A 223 -8.19 -12.13 14.94
C GLY A 223 -7.47 -10.80 14.77
N ALA A 224 -7.20 -10.38 13.53
CA ALA A 224 -6.71 -9.02 13.29
C ALA A 224 -7.71 -7.99 13.79
N ASP A 225 -7.21 -6.94 14.45
CA ASP A 225 -8.05 -5.86 14.97
C ASP A 225 -8.47 -4.91 13.82
N PRO A 226 -9.76 -4.88 13.44
CA PRO A 226 -10.24 -3.99 12.38
C PRO A 226 -10.32 -2.52 12.83
N THR A 227 -10.20 -2.24 14.14
CA THR A 227 -10.22 -0.88 14.70
C THR A 227 -8.81 -0.27 14.80
N ALA A 228 -7.76 -1.07 14.54
CA ALA A 228 -6.38 -0.60 14.61
C ALA A 228 -6.15 0.62 13.71
N ALA A 229 -5.75 1.74 14.29
CA ALA A 229 -5.63 3.04 13.66
C ALA A 229 -4.42 3.85 14.17
N GLU A 230 -3.36 3.21 14.63
CA GLU A 230 -2.16 3.91 15.15
C GLU A 230 -1.51 4.81 14.08
N GLN A 231 -1.59 4.44 12.81
CA GLN A 231 -1.18 5.28 11.67
C GLN A 231 -2.08 6.51 11.46
N GLY A 232 -3.26 6.53 12.07
CA GLY A 232 -4.23 7.64 12.00
C GLY A 232 -5.55 7.29 11.30
N TRP A 233 -5.68 6.12 10.69
CA TRP A 233 -6.89 5.65 9.99
C TRP A 233 -7.01 4.13 10.07
N THR A 234 -8.24 3.61 9.95
CA THR A 234 -8.51 2.17 9.96
C THR A 234 -8.41 1.54 8.57
N ALA A 235 -8.45 0.21 8.53
CA ALA A 235 -8.55 -0.53 7.26
C ALA A 235 -9.79 -0.14 6.43
N LEU A 236 -10.91 0.22 7.09
CA LEU A 236 -12.13 0.67 6.41
C LEU A 236 -11.94 2.02 5.73
N HIS A 237 -11.32 3.01 6.38
CA HIS A 237 -10.94 4.27 5.74
C HIS A 237 -10.07 4.04 4.51
N GLN A 238 -9.04 3.19 4.67
CA GLN A 238 -8.11 2.88 3.58
C GLN A 238 -8.82 2.26 2.39
N LEU A 239 -9.71 1.30 2.62
CA LEU A 239 -10.47 0.61 1.56
C LEU A 239 -11.33 1.61 0.78
N VAL A 240 -12.13 2.40 1.50
CA VAL A 240 -13.04 3.38 0.88
C VAL A 240 -12.28 4.43 0.08
N TRP A 241 -11.17 4.94 0.63
CA TRP A 241 -10.35 5.94 -0.04
C TRP A 241 -9.70 5.45 -1.33
N THR A 242 -9.22 4.20 -1.35
CA THR A 242 -8.48 3.64 -2.50
C THR A 242 -9.36 2.99 -3.55
N ARG A 243 -10.63 2.72 -3.26
CA ARG A 243 -11.56 2.05 -4.17
C ARG A 243 -11.82 2.87 -5.44
N ARG A 244 -12.07 4.17 -5.31
CA ARG A 244 -12.19 5.09 -6.44
C ARG A 244 -11.12 6.16 -6.33
N PRO A 245 -9.95 5.94 -6.90
CA PRO A 245 -8.89 6.96 -6.85
C PRO A 245 -9.33 8.19 -7.60
N ASN A 246 -8.88 9.33 -7.13
CA ASN A 246 -8.95 10.58 -7.87
C ASN A 246 -8.48 10.35 -9.30
N THR A 247 -9.25 10.82 -10.28
CA THR A 247 -8.97 10.68 -11.72
C THR A 247 -7.69 11.37 -12.14
N ASN A 248 -7.05 12.10 -11.25
CA ASN A 248 -5.76 12.70 -11.50
C ASN A 248 -4.69 11.63 -11.49
N LYS A 249 -4.64 11.03 -12.63
CA LYS A 249 -3.60 10.23 -13.26
C LYS A 249 -2.24 10.36 -12.60
N ASN A 250 -2.13 9.96 -11.37
CA ASN A 250 -0.82 9.57 -10.90
C ASN A 250 -0.49 8.24 -11.61
N GLN A 251 -0.01 8.36 -12.85
CA GLN A 251 0.41 7.22 -13.67
C GLN A 251 1.45 6.35 -12.96
N HIS A 252 2.06 6.89 -11.89
CA HIS A 252 3.08 6.24 -11.09
C HIS A 252 2.52 5.48 -9.88
N ASN A 253 1.23 5.68 -9.55
CA ASN A 253 0.58 5.00 -8.43
C ASN A 253 -0.90 4.70 -8.76
N PRO A 254 -1.16 3.78 -9.72
CA PRO A 254 -2.52 3.35 -10.00
C PRO A 254 -3.11 2.66 -8.76
N SER A 255 -4.43 2.80 -8.56
CA SER A 255 -5.10 2.01 -7.53
C SER A 255 -4.80 0.53 -7.70
N PRO A 256 -4.47 -0.14 -6.61
CA PRO A 256 -4.28 -1.57 -6.63
C PRO A 256 -5.60 -2.22 -7.09
N ARG A 257 -5.50 -3.18 -8.00
CA ARG A 257 -6.66 -3.94 -8.47
C ARG A 257 -6.82 -5.18 -7.60
N PRO A 258 -8.03 -5.45 -7.06
CA PRO A 258 -8.28 -6.67 -6.31
C PRO A 258 -7.87 -7.91 -7.11
N ARG A 259 -7.17 -8.80 -6.45
CA ARG A 259 -6.84 -10.14 -6.96
C ARG A 259 -7.44 -11.14 -5.99
N GLY A 260 -8.34 -11.98 -6.46
CA GLY A 260 -8.99 -12.97 -5.60
C GLY A 260 -10.50 -13.02 -5.82
N ARG A 261 -11.22 -13.61 -4.86
CA ARG A 261 -12.66 -13.83 -4.91
C ARG A 261 -13.45 -12.78 -4.15
N VAL A 262 -12.85 -12.22 -3.10
CA VAL A 262 -13.49 -11.22 -2.25
C VAL A 262 -13.50 -9.88 -2.97
N THR A 263 -14.68 -9.31 -3.10
CA THR A 263 -14.88 -7.96 -3.62
C THR A 263 -14.62 -6.91 -2.53
N ASP A 264 -14.43 -5.67 -2.94
CA ASP A 264 -14.29 -4.53 -2.03
C ASP A 264 -15.52 -4.36 -1.12
N LEU A 265 -16.73 -4.54 -1.64
CA LEU A 265 -17.97 -4.44 -0.84
C LEU A 265 -18.12 -5.60 0.15
N GLU A 266 -17.71 -6.81 -0.24
CA GLU A 266 -17.66 -7.95 0.68
C GLU A 266 -16.66 -7.71 1.80
N LEU A 267 -15.51 -7.08 1.49
CA LEU A 267 -14.53 -6.71 2.51
C LEU A 267 -15.06 -5.61 3.45
N VAL A 268 -15.81 -4.60 2.96
CA VAL A 268 -16.50 -3.62 3.83
C VAL A 268 -17.39 -4.35 4.84
N ARG A 269 -18.22 -5.30 4.36
CA ARG A 269 -19.10 -6.09 5.24
C ARG A 269 -18.32 -6.94 6.22
N ALA A 270 -17.22 -7.58 5.78
CA ALA A 270 -16.38 -8.39 6.64
C ALA A 270 -15.71 -7.56 7.73
N LEU A 271 -15.16 -6.39 7.42
CA LEU A 271 -14.57 -5.47 8.38
C LEU A 271 -15.56 -5.10 9.48
N VAL A 272 -16.78 -4.68 9.10
CA VAL A 272 -17.82 -4.29 10.07
C VAL A 272 -18.32 -5.50 10.87
N ALA A 273 -18.51 -6.66 10.24
CA ALA A 273 -18.91 -7.89 10.90
C ALA A 273 -17.88 -8.36 11.97
N HIS A 274 -16.59 -8.04 11.77
CA HIS A 274 -15.53 -8.33 12.76
C HIS A 274 -15.29 -7.17 13.75
N GLY A 275 -16.13 -6.13 13.73
CA GLY A 275 -16.09 -5.07 14.74
C GLY A 275 -15.44 -3.75 14.30
N ALA A 276 -15.19 -3.52 13.02
CA ALA A 276 -14.80 -2.19 12.56
C ALA A 276 -15.89 -1.18 12.91
N ASP A 277 -15.49 -0.06 13.50
CA ASP A 277 -16.40 1.06 13.71
C ASP A 277 -16.65 1.78 12.37
N VAL A 278 -17.89 1.71 11.89
CA VAL A 278 -18.32 2.35 10.64
C VAL A 278 -18.24 3.87 10.71
N ASN A 279 -18.25 4.44 11.92
CA ASN A 279 -18.15 5.85 12.22
C ASN A 279 -16.77 6.27 12.76
N ALA A 280 -15.77 5.41 12.65
CA ALA A 280 -14.42 5.72 13.10
C ALA A 280 -13.93 7.06 12.53
N ARG A 281 -13.19 7.81 13.35
CA ARG A 281 -12.63 9.11 12.98
C ARG A 281 -11.17 9.01 12.62
N GLN A 282 -10.78 9.62 11.51
CA GLN A 282 -9.38 9.71 11.13
C GLN A 282 -8.65 10.73 12.00
N THR A 283 -7.45 10.39 12.51
CA THR A 283 -6.73 11.23 13.49
C THR A 283 -5.46 11.86 12.95
N LYS A 284 -5.04 11.49 11.74
CA LYS A 284 -3.84 12.05 11.08
C LYS A 284 -4.09 12.23 9.57
N GLU A 285 -3.45 13.23 8.99
CA GLU A 285 -3.38 13.37 7.54
C GLU A 285 -2.41 12.33 6.95
N PRO A 286 -2.88 11.45 6.05
CA PRO A 286 -1.99 10.54 5.35
C PRO A 286 -1.03 11.28 4.42
N ARG A 287 0.22 10.85 4.41
CA ARG A 287 1.23 11.30 3.44
C ARG A 287 1.28 10.33 2.27
N ASP A 288 0.14 10.12 1.62
CA ASP A 288 -0.04 9.12 0.57
C ASP A 288 0.38 9.59 -0.84
N GLY A 289 0.86 10.84 -0.95
CA GLY A 289 1.28 11.43 -2.21
C GLY A 289 0.13 11.89 -3.11
N TYR A 290 -1.13 11.69 -2.70
CA TYR A 290 -2.28 12.25 -3.40
C TYR A 290 -2.40 13.75 -3.11
N ARG A 291 -2.61 14.55 -4.15
CA ARG A 291 -3.02 15.94 -3.98
C ARG A 291 -4.46 15.97 -3.50
N ASN A 292 -4.66 16.31 -2.24
CA ASN A 292 -5.96 16.39 -1.63
C ASN A 292 -6.11 17.73 -0.94
N LEU A 293 -7.27 18.37 -1.09
CA LEU A 293 -7.61 19.63 -0.41
C LEU A 293 -8.51 19.40 0.81
N LEU A 294 -9.09 18.18 0.92
CA LEU A 294 -9.91 17.85 2.08
C LEU A 294 -9.00 17.65 3.30
N ASN A 295 -9.26 18.38 4.38
CA ASN A 295 -8.77 18.01 5.69
C ASN A 295 -9.42 16.67 6.10
N ARG A 296 -8.62 15.62 6.26
CA ARG A 296 -9.12 14.29 6.63
C ARG A 296 -9.15 14.03 8.13
N ILE A 297 -8.69 14.98 8.95
CA ILE A 297 -8.85 14.88 10.39
C ILE A 297 -10.35 14.82 10.71
N ASP A 298 -10.74 13.91 11.57
CA ASP A 298 -12.13 13.58 11.92
C ASP A 298 -13.01 13.10 10.76
N ALA A 299 -12.46 12.88 9.56
CA ALA A 299 -13.22 12.28 8.47
C ALA A 299 -13.62 10.84 8.82
N THR A 300 -14.88 10.48 8.52
CA THR A 300 -15.39 9.13 8.61
C THR A 300 -15.25 8.37 7.29
N PRO A 301 -15.33 7.03 7.27
CA PRO A 301 -15.41 6.27 6.02
C PRO A 301 -16.54 6.75 5.11
N PHE A 302 -17.71 7.14 5.66
CA PHE A 302 -18.84 7.66 4.90
C PHE A 302 -18.49 9.00 4.21
N LEU A 303 -17.87 9.94 4.93
CA LEU A 303 -17.44 11.21 4.36
C LEU A 303 -16.40 11.02 3.24
N LEU A 304 -15.47 10.07 3.40
CA LEU A 304 -14.52 9.72 2.36
C LEU A 304 -15.19 9.08 1.13
N ALA A 305 -16.25 8.26 1.31
CA ALA A 305 -17.03 7.71 0.22
C ALA A 305 -17.79 8.82 -0.54
N ALA A 306 -18.35 9.79 0.18
CA ALA A 306 -19.01 10.96 -0.41
C ALA A 306 -18.01 11.84 -1.21
N LYS A 307 -16.78 11.99 -0.72
CA LYS A 307 -15.70 12.72 -1.41
C LYS A 307 -15.36 12.15 -2.78
N VAL A 308 -15.37 10.85 -2.91
CA VAL A 308 -15.11 10.16 -4.19
C VAL A 308 -16.40 9.81 -4.94
N VAL A 309 -17.55 10.28 -4.43
CA VAL A 309 -18.88 10.09 -5.01
C VAL A 309 -19.20 8.60 -5.25
N ASP A 310 -18.84 7.75 -4.31
CA ASP A 310 -19.08 6.31 -4.39
C ASP A 310 -20.43 5.94 -3.77
N LEU A 311 -21.51 6.15 -4.54
CA LEU A 311 -22.88 5.91 -4.11
C LEU A 311 -23.12 4.47 -3.64
N GLU A 312 -22.44 3.50 -4.22
CA GLU A 312 -22.58 2.10 -3.84
C GLU A 312 -22.05 1.85 -2.42
N VAL A 313 -20.86 2.38 -2.11
CA VAL A 313 -20.29 2.30 -0.77
C VAL A 313 -21.05 3.19 0.22
N MET A 314 -21.47 4.40 -0.19
CA MET A 314 -22.28 5.26 0.68
C MET A 314 -23.55 4.53 1.17
N ARG A 315 -24.31 3.91 0.25
CA ARG A 315 -25.50 3.13 0.62
C ARG A 315 -25.17 1.93 1.50
N LEU A 316 -24.09 1.20 1.16
CA LEU A 316 -23.65 0.08 1.98
C LEU A 316 -23.28 0.51 3.40
N LEU A 317 -22.55 1.62 3.57
CA LEU A 317 -22.20 2.13 4.89
C LEU A 317 -23.42 2.58 5.69
N LEU A 318 -24.43 3.18 5.04
CA LEU A 318 -25.73 3.49 5.69
C LEU A 318 -26.44 2.22 6.16
N ASP A 319 -26.50 1.19 5.33
CA ASP A 319 -27.07 -0.12 5.71
C ASP A 319 -26.35 -0.74 6.92
N LEU A 320 -25.07 -0.43 7.09
CA LEU A 320 -24.21 -0.90 8.18
C LEU A 320 -24.22 0.04 9.40
N GLY A 321 -24.99 1.13 9.38
CA GLY A 321 -25.19 2.04 10.50
C GLY A 321 -24.27 3.27 10.52
N ALA A 322 -23.74 3.66 9.38
CA ALA A 322 -23.01 4.94 9.29
C ALA A 322 -23.92 6.13 9.58
N ASP A 323 -23.41 7.08 10.38
CA ASP A 323 -24.04 8.38 10.54
C ASP A 323 -23.59 9.32 9.40
N PRO A 324 -24.51 9.68 8.47
CA PRO A 324 -24.15 10.48 7.30
C PRO A 324 -23.90 11.96 7.62
N LEU A 325 -24.27 12.42 8.82
CA LEU A 325 -24.19 13.83 9.19
C LEU A 325 -22.91 14.20 9.95
N LEU A 326 -22.03 13.21 10.18
CA LEU A 326 -20.75 13.47 10.81
C LEU A 326 -19.81 14.24 9.88
N THR A 327 -19.25 15.34 10.39
CA THR A 327 -18.31 16.22 9.67
C THR A 327 -16.85 15.86 9.96
N ASN A 328 -15.92 16.37 9.16
CA ASN A 328 -14.51 16.44 9.53
C ASN A 328 -14.22 17.58 10.53
N GLU A 329 -12.94 17.81 10.85
CA GLU A 329 -12.49 18.88 11.77
C GLU A 329 -12.89 20.29 11.27
N ASP A 330 -12.96 20.53 9.95
CA ASP A 330 -13.35 21.82 9.36
C ASP A 330 -14.88 22.00 9.26
N GLY A 331 -15.68 21.13 9.88
CA GLY A 331 -17.15 21.17 9.74
C GLY A 331 -17.66 20.79 8.35
N THR A 332 -16.82 20.26 7.46
CA THR A 332 -17.22 19.90 6.10
C THR A 332 -18.10 18.64 6.12
N THR A 333 -19.32 18.73 5.58
CA THR A 333 -20.29 17.63 5.53
C THR A 333 -20.10 16.74 4.32
N ALA A 334 -20.76 15.56 4.33
CA ALA A 334 -20.78 14.66 3.19
C ALA A 334 -21.44 15.28 1.95
N LEU A 335 -22.46 16.14 2.14
CA LEU A 335 -23.07 16.91 1.05
C LEU A 335 -22.07 17.87 0.41
N LEU A 336 -21.32 18.62 1.22
CA LEU A 336 -20.33 19.59 0.74
C LEU A 336 -19.24 18.92 -0.10
N VAL A 337 -18.67 17.80 0.38
CA VAL A 337 -17.62 17.10 -0.37
C VAL A 337 -18.17 16.42 -1.63
N ALA A 338 -19.39 15.88 -1.61
CA ALA A 338 -20.05 15.31 -2.79
C ALA A 338 -20.33 16.39 -3.84
N ALA A 339 -20.75 17.58 -3.41
CA ALA A 339 -20.91 18.72 -4.30
C ALA A 339 -19.60 19.18 -4.93
N GLY A 340 -18.44 18.91 -4.31
CA GLY A 340 -17.15 19.25 -4.85
C GLY A 340 -16.33 20.22 -3.99
N VAL A 341 -16.75 20.50 -2.75
CA VAL A 341 -15.90 21.23 -1.79
C VAL A 341 -14.61 20.45 -1.60
N SER A 342 -13.49 21.18 -1.53
CA SER A 342 -12.14 20.59 -1.43
C SER A 342 -11.71 19.70 -2.60
N VAL A 343 -12.28 19.89 -3.79
CA VAL A 343 -11.88 19.26 -5.05
C VAL A 343 -10.96 20.19 -5.83
N TRP A 344 -9.88 19.65 -6.40
CA TRP A 344 -9.13 20.36 -7.43
C TRP A 344 -9.94 20.42 -8.73
N PRO A 345 -9.98 21.59 -9.41
CA PRO A 345 -10.60 21.68 -10.74
C PRO A 345 -9.88 20.74 -11.71
N ASN A 346 -10.43 19.65 -12.13
CA ASN A 346 -9.91 18.54 -12.96
C ASN A 346 -9.62 17.23 -12.19
N GLU A 347 -9.82 17.19 -10.89
CA GLU A 347 -9.49 16.03 -10.04
C GLU A 347 -10.72 15.48 -9.32
N SER A 348 -11.92 15.82 -9.78
CA SER A 348 -13.14 15.25 -9.21
C SER A 348 -13.27 13.77 -9.53
N ALA A 349 -13.38 12.96 -8.49
CA ALA A 349 -13.80 11.56 -8.67
C ALA A 349 -15.27 11.51 -9.07
N GLY A 350 -15.65 10.52 -9.87
CA GLY A 350 -17.00 10.32 -10.34
C GLY A 350 -17.49 11.36 -11.36
N SER A 351 -18.67 11.14 -11.93
CA SER A 351 -19.32 12.05 -12.86
C SER A 351 -20.12 13.14 -12.14
N ASN A 352 -20.53 14.18 -12.87
CA ASN A 352 -21.42 15.22 -12.32
C ASN A 352 -22.83 14.67 -12.01
N GLU A 353 -23.29 13.66 -12.74
CA GLU A 353 -24.53 12.95 -12.48
C GLU A 353 -24.46 12.18 -11.15
N GLU A 354 -23.37 11.44 -10.93
CA GLU A 354 -23.14 10.74 -9.65
C GLU A 354 -23.07 11.74 -8.49
N ALA A 355 -22.43 12.89 -8.68
CA ALA A 355 -22.37 13.94 -7.66
C ALA A 355 -23.76 14.52 -7.33
N LEU A 356 -24.58 14.75 -8.35
CA LEU A 356 -25.96 15.20 -8.16
C LEU A 356 -26.78 14.16 -7.36
N GLU A 357 -26.66 12.87 -7.70
CA GLU A 357 -27.33 11.80 -6.98
C GLU A 357 -26.84 11.67 -5.53
N ALA A 358 -25.52 11.84 -5.28
CA ALA A 358 -24.98 11.83 -3.93
C ALA A 358 -25.51 13.02 -3.09
N VAL A 359 -25.57 14.22 -3.68
CA VAL A 359 -26.13 15.40 -3.02
C VAL A 359 -27.63 15.20 -2.70
N LYS A 360 -28.41 14.65 -3.62
CA LYS A 360 -29.81 14.32 -3.36
C LYS A 360 -29.95 13.33 -2.20
N LEU A 361 -29.16 12.26 -2.21
CA LEU A 361 -29.12 11.29 -1.12
C LEU A 361 -28.83 11.98 0.23
N MET A 362 -27.86 12.88 0.28
CA MET A 362 -27.53 13.59 1.51
C MET A 362 -28.65 14.49 2.00
N MET A 363 -29.37 15.16 1.09
CA MET A 363 -30.56 15.96 1.44
C MET A 363 -31.69 15.09 1.99
N GLU A 364 -31.93 13.92 1.40
CA GLU A 364 -32.91 12.95 1.90
C GLU A 364 -32.56 12.45 3.31
N LEU A 365 -31.28 12.40 3.64
CA LEU A 365 -30.76 12.02 4.96
C LEU A 365 -30.73 13.18 5.97
N GLY A 366 -31.12 14.38 5.55
CA GLY A 366 -31.29 15.55 6.44
C GLY A 366 -30.15 16.56 6.42
N ASP A 367 -29.15 16.41 5.55
CA ASP A 367 -28.13 17.46 5.35
C ASP A 367 -28.70 18.64 4.56
N SER A 368 -28.17 19.84 4.75
CA SER A 368 -28.70 21.08 4.18
C SER A 368 -27.82 21.66 3.10
N VAL A 369 -28.41 22.09 1.99
CA VAL A 369 -27.72 22.81 0.92
C VAL A 369 -27.21 24.20 1.36
N THR A 370 -27.70 24.71 2.50
CA THR A 370 -27.28 25.99 3.09
C THR A 370 -26.14 25.85 4.10
N THR A 371 -25.71 24.60 4.36
CA THR A 371 -24.54 24.34 5.23
C THR A 371 -23.28 24.97 4.64
N ILE A 372 -22.46 25.53 5.51
CA ILE A 372 -21.19 26.16 5.20
C ILE A 372 -20.14 25.58 6.16
N ASP A 373 -18.98 25.18 5.65
CA ASP A 373 -17.89 24.74 6.49
C ASP A 373 -17.09 25.90 7.11
N ASP A 374 -16.12 25.60 7.96
CA ASP A 374 -15.29 26.60 8.65
C ASP A 374 -14.40 27.41 7.69
N ASN A 375 -14.21 26.97 6.45
CA ASN A 375 -13.54 27.71 5.39
C ASN A 375 -14.49 28.67 4.64
N GLY A 376 -15.77 28.71 5.03
CA GLY A 376 -16.82 29.46 4.36
C GLY A 376 -17.25 28.83 3.02
N ASP A 377 -16.86 27.57 2.73
CA ASP A 377 -17.25 26.91 1.50
C ASP A 377 -18.67 26.34 1.61
N SER A 378 -19.51 26.59 0.62
CA SER A 378 -20.87 26.05 0.47
C SER A 378 -20.91 24.98 -0.64
N ALA A 379 -22.00 24.21 -0.68
CA ALA A 379 -22.25 23.26 -1.77
C ALA A 379 -22.18 23.92 -3.15
N LEU A 380 -22.62 25.16 -3.28
CA LEU A 380 -22.55 25.90 -4.54
C LEU A 380 -21.13 26.22 -4.98
N HIS A 381 -20.22 26.56 -4.05
CA HIS A 381 -18.78 26.68 -4.35
C HIS A 381 -18.24 25.37 -4.91
N GLY A 382 -18.55 24.24 -4.27
CA GLY A 382 -18.12 22.91 -4.68
C GLY A 382 -18.63 22.54 -6.09
N SER A 383 -19.90 22.76 -6.38
CA SER A 383 -20.51 22.41 -7.67
C SER A 383 -19.88 23.17 -8.85
N VAL A 384 -19.51 24.44 -8.62
CA VAL A 384 -18.81 25.26 -9.62
C VAL A 384 -17.35 24.80 -9.77
N MET A 385 -16.66 24.45 -8.67
CA MET A 385 -15.31 23.86 -8.72
C MET A 385 -15.28 22.56 -9.55
N ARG A 386 -16.31 21.72 -9.45
CA ARG A 386 -16.48 20.54 -10.30
C ARG A 386 -16.76 20.87 -11.77
N GLY A 387 -17.34 22.06 -12.06
CA GLY A 387 -17.89 22.39 -13.34
C GLY A 387 -19.23 21.68 -13.61
N GLY A 388 -19.99 21.36 -12.59
CA GLY A 388 -21.26 20.64 -12.63
C GLY A 388 -22.45 21.57 -12.85
N LYS A 389 -22.83 21.86 -14.09
CA LYS A 389 -23.91 22.81 -14.41
C LYS A 389 -25.26 22.38 -13.84
N GLU A 390 -25.65 21.14 -14.07
CA GLU A 390 -26.92 20.58 -13.58
C GLU A 390 -26.96 20.56 -12.05
N LEU A 391 -25.87 20.18 -11.41
CA LEU A 391 -25.74 20.20 -9.96
C LEU A 391 -25.84 21.64 -9.42
N THR A 392 -25.19 22.61 -10.07
CA THR A 392 -25.24 24.03 -9.68
C THR A 392 -26.67 24.57 -9.75
N LEU A 393 -27.40 24.29 -10.86
CA LEU A 393 -28.79 24.69 -11.02
C LEU A 393 -29.70 24.00 -10.00
N PHE A 394 -29.51 22.73 -9.75
CA PHE A 394 -30.24 21.99 -8.73
C PHE A 394 -30.06 22.62 -7.34
N LEU A 395 -28.83 22.90 -6.93
CA LEU A 395 -28.55 23.49 -5.63
C LEU A 395 -29.21 24.87 -5.47
N LEU A 396 -29.22 25.69 -6.52
CA LEU A 396 -29.89 26.99 -6.54
C LEU A 396 -31.42 26.86 -6.40
N ASP A 397 -32.01 25.87 -7.09
CA ASP A 397 -33.43 25.55 -6.97
C ASP A 397 -33.81 25.10 -5.55
N GLN A 398 -32.88 24.41 -4.88
CA GLN A 398 -33.03 23.98 -3.48
C GLN A 398 -32.68 25.08 -2.45
N GLY A 399 -32.39 26.31 -2.88
CA GLY A 399 -32.17 27.46 -2.00
C GLY A 399 -30.73 27.74 -1.60
N ALA A 400 -29.75 27.19 -2.32
CA ALA A 400 -28.35 27.57 -2.10
C ALA A 400 -28.12 29.07 -2.39
N THR A 401 -27.30 29.71 -1.58
CA THR A 401 -27.06 31.16 -1.67
C THR A 401 -26.08 31.52 -2.78
N LEU A 402 -26.58 32.24 -3.79
CA LEU A 402 -25.81 32.60 -5.00
C LEU A 402 -24.60 33.52 -4.73
N SER A 403 -24.71 34.42 -3.75
CA SER A 403 -23.74 35.49 -3.50
C SER A 403 -22.83 35.26 -2.29
N HIS A 404 -22.85 34.05 -1.71
CA HIS A 404 -21.99 33.74 -0.58
C HIS A 404 -20.51 33.81 -0.98
N VAL A 405 -19.68 34.32 -0.09
CA VAL A 405 -18.21 34.48 -0.30
C VAL A 405 -17.51 33.72 0.80
N ASN A 406 -16.62 32.83 0.43
CA ASN A 406 -15.82 32.03 1.37
C ASN A 406 -14.67 32.86 1.98
N GLU A 407 -13.91 32.30 2.92
CA GLU A 407 -12.81 33.00 3.60
C GLU A 407 -11.66 33.42 2.66
N ARG A 408 -11.58 32.79 1.45
CA ARG A 408 -10.61 33.20 0.41
C ARG A 408 -11.08 34.40 -0.42
N GLY A 409 -12.26 34.90 -0.14
CA GLY A 409 -12.87 35.99 -0.90
C GLY A 409 -13.49 35.52 -2.23
N TRP A 410 -13.77 34.23 -2.40
CA TRP A 410 -14.35 33.69 -3.62
C TRP A 410 -15.85 33.50 -3.48
N SER A 411 -16.59 33.99 -4.47
CA SER A 411 -17.99 33.60 -4.70
C SER A 411 -18.08 32.51 -5.75
N PRO A 412 -19.23 31.80 -5.91
CA PRO A 412 -19.43 30.88 -7.01
C PRO A 412 -19.12 31.49 -8.38
N LEU A 413 -19.49 32.76 -8.61
CA LEU A 413 -19.16 33.46 -9.85
C LEU A 413 -17.65 33.67 -10.02
N THR A 414 -16.94 34.08 -8.97
CA THR A 414 -15.48 34.27 -9.02
C THR A 414 -14.78 32.94 -9.38
N ILE A 415 -15.26 31.80 -8.83
CA ILE A 415 -14.76 30.46 -9.17
C ILE A 415 -15.01 30.15 -10.64
N ALA A 416 -16.22 30.45 -11.17
CA ALA A 416 -16.55 30.23 -12.58
C ALA A 416 -15.67 31.06 -13.52
N GLN A 417 -15.32 32.28 -13.13
CA GLN A 417 -14.45 33.20 -13.85
C GLN A 417 -12.96 32.77 -13.82
N GLY A 418 -12.61 31.88 -12.93
CA GLY A 418 -11.28 31.29 -12.82
C GLY A 418 -10.49 31.82 -11.64
N VAL A 419 -10.52 31.08 -10.54
CA VAL A 419 -9.61 31.29 -9.41
C VAL A 419 -8.33 30.52 -9.64
N PHE A 420 -7.21 31.12 -9.24
CA PHE A 420 -5.90 30.53 -9.44
C PHE A 420 -5.45 29.78 -8.18
N TYR A 421 -5.40 28.44 -8.26
CA TYR A 421 -4.54 27.64 -7.43
C TYR A 421 -3.18 27.49 -8.13
N GLY A 422 -2.21 28.33 -7.79
CA GLY A 422 -0.93 28.34 -8.49
C GLY A 422 -1.12 28.64 -9.99
N ASN A 423 -0.56 27.81 -10.87
CA ASN A 423 -0.63 27.99 -12.33
C ASN A 423 -1.84 27.30 -13.00
N LEU A 424 -2.86 26.88 -12.26
CA LEU A 424 -3.97 26.06 -12.75
C LEU A 424 -5.33 26.76 -12.70
N GLY A 425 -5.42 27.97 -13.24
CA GLY A 425 -6.71 28.65 -13.42
C GLY A 425 -7.57 27.92 -14.45
N ARG A 426 -8.70 27.36 -14.03
CA ARG A 426 -9.73 26.85 -14.94
C ARG A 426 -10.92 27.80 -14.92
N ARG A 427 -11.42 28.14 -16.10
CA ARG A 427 -12.67 28.90 -16.30
C ARG A 427 -13.78 27.93 -16.67
N PHE A 428 -14.98 28.28 -16.24
CA PHE A 428 -16.22 27.58 -16.61
C PHE A 428 -17.19 28.56 -17.31
N PRO A 429 -16.97 28.89 -18.59
CA PRO A 429 -17.73 29.96 -19.29
C PRO A 429 -19.23 29.75 -19.30
N GLU A 430 -19.68 28.50 -19.39
CA GLU A 430 -21.12 28.20 -19.36
C GLU A 430 -21.72 28.47 -17.97
N LEU A 431 -21.02 28.10 -16.90
CA LEU A 431 -21.45 28.40 -15.54
C LEU A 431 -21.37 29.88 -15.23
N GLU A 432 -20.32 30.57 -15.69
CA GLU A 432 -20.20 32.04 -15.59
C GLU A 432 -21.43 32.71 -16.21
N THR A 433 -21.83 32.33 -17.43
CA THR A 433 -23.02 32.88 -18.10
C THR A 433 -24.27 32.64 -17.29
N VAL A 434 -24.52 31.42 -16.86
CA VAL A 434 -25.69 31.03 -16.07
C VAL A 434 -25.75 31.81 -14.75
N LEU A 435 -24.65 31.90 -14.03
CA LEU A 435 -24.61 32.62 -12.74
C LEU A 435 -24.87 34.11 -12.90
N LEU A 436 -24.35 34.73 -13.98
CA LEU A 436 -24.64 36.14 -14.31
C LEU A 436 -26.10 36.36 -14.68
N GLU A 437 -26.70 35.49 -15.46
CA GLU A 437 -28.15 35.51 -15.82
C GLU A 437 -29.04 35.42 -14.58
N LEU A 438 -28.61 34.66 -13.56
CA LEU A 438 -29.29 34.54 -12.27
C LEU A 438 -29.00 35.70 -11.31
N GLY A 439 -28.22 36.69 -11.72
CA GLY A 439 -27.95 37.90 -10.95
C GLY A 439 -26.76 37.83 -10.01
N ALA A 440 -25.87 36.84 -10.20
CA ALA A 440 -24.63 36.82 -9.44
C ALA A 440 -23.77 38.05 -9.73
N THR A 441 -23.15 38.60 -8.68
CA THR A 441 -22.21 39.74 -8.80
C THR A 441 -20.84 39.30 -8.26
N SER A 442 -19.77 39.73 -8.92
CA SER A 442 -18.43 39.53 -8.40
C SER A 442 -18.24 40.37 -7.16
N PRO A 443 -17.72 39.85 -6.05
CA PRO A 443 -17.31 40.66 -4.93
C PRO A 443 -16.16 41.59 -5.38
N PRO A 444 -15.98 42.75 -4.72
CA PRO A 444 -14.84 43.61 -4.98
C PRO A 444 -13.57 42.74 -4.77
N GLN A 445 -12.72 42.66 -5.81
CA GLN A 445 -11.49 41.92 -5.70
C GLN A 445 -10.63 42.50 -4.58
N PRO A 446 -10.16 41.68 -3.61
CA PRO A 446 -9.14 42.16 -2.70
C PRO A 446 -7.90 42.50 -3.52
N ASP A 447 -7.27 43.67 -3.22
CA ASP A 447 -6.01 44.06 -3.84
C ASP A 447 -5.01 42.89 -3.74
N LEU A 448 -4.71 42.28 -4.87
CA LEU A 448 -3.70 41.20 -4.92
C LEU A 448 -2.36 41.83 -4.49
N PRO A 449 -1.66 41.29 -3.52
CA PRO A 449 -0.31 41.72 -3.22
C PRO A 449 0.55 41.56 -4.48
N LYS A 450 1.21 42.65 -4.91
CA LYS A 450 2.09 42.72 -6.09
C LYS A 450 3.32 41.84 -5.93
#